data_f8f015ab3f5806ffb27421a18fdb697a
#
_entry.id   f8f015ab3f5806ffb27421a18fdb697a
#
_cell.length_a   1.000
_cell.length_b   1.000
_cell.length_c   1.000
_cell.angle_alpha   90.00
_cell.angle_beta   90.00
_cell.angle_gamma   90.00
#
_symmetry.space_group_name_H-M   'P 1'
#
loop_
_entity.id
_entity.type
_entity.pdbx_description
1 polymer ?
#
loop_
_entity_poly.entity_id
_entity_poly.type
_entity_poly.pdbx_seq_one_letter_code
_entity_poly.pdbx_strand_id
1 'polypeptide(L)'
;MANERLQRVMEAANVDVDAIVEATHVDPRTVERWLKGRVPHPRHRRALASLLNEHENFLWPNDMSEAKKVPAKTGEIVADYAQRADVPTNLWWRMFSRSRRNIDLLGYAMVFLPELFPDLATLLREKSMATCRIRIALADPNCKNVEERDKEEQLGGILPDRVRTTLYHFRDILNCPGIEVHYHTTLLYNSIFRFDNEMFVTPHLYGLHGSKAPLLHLRRLGPQGIFAKYAAHFDAVWATTVPVEQSVRVKM
;
A
#
# COMPACT_ATOMS: atom_id res chain seq x y z
N MET A 1 -20.12 6.77 -28.82
CA MET A 1 -19.40 5.48 -28.77
C MET A 1 -20.21 4.50 -27.95
N ALA A 2 -20.28 3.23 -28.34
CA ALA A 2 -21.03 2.20 -27.60
C ALA A 2 -20.45 2.01 -26.19
N ASN A 3 -21.29 1.66 -25.22
CA ASN A 3 -20.80 1.32 -23.87
C ASN A 3 -20.36 -0.15 -23.81
N GLU A 4 -19.15 -0.41 -24.32
CA GLU A 4 -18.56 -1.75 -24.35
C GLU A 4 -18.41 -2.38 -22.95
N ARG A 5 -18.28 -1.57 -21.89
CA ARG A 5 -18.18 -2.08 -20.52
C ARG A 5 -19.49 -2.67 -20.05
N LEU A 6 -20.60 -1.96 -20.28
CA LEU A 6 -21.92 -2.45 -19.96
C LEU A 6 -22.24 -3.75 -20.73
N GLN A 7 -21.91 -3.80 -22.01
CA GLN A 7 -22.11 -5.01 -22.84
C GLN A 7 -21.34 -6.21 -22.30
N ARG A 8 -20.05 -6.05 -22.00
CA ARG A 8 -19.22 -7.13 -21.46
C ARG A 8 -19.68 -7.64 -20.09
N VAL A 9 -20.14 -6.74 -19.23
CA VAL A 9 -20.63 -7.13 -17.90
C VAL A 9 -21.96 -7.87 -18.01
N MET A 10 -22.85 -7.43 -18.90
CA MET A 10 -24.10 -8.14 -19.19
C MET A 10 -23.84 -9.56 -19.71
N GLU A 11 -22.91 -9.71 -20.66
CA GLU A 11 -22.50 -11.03 -21.17
C GLU A 11 -21.92 -11.91 -20.05
N ALA A 12 -21.00 -11.36 -19.23
CA ALA A 12 -20.39 -12.10 -18.13
C ALA A 12 -21.38 -12.51 -17.03
N ALA A 13 -22.39 -11.67 -16.77
CA ALA A 13 -23.44 -11.92 -15.78
C ALA A 13 -24.64 -12.73 -16.37
N ASN A 14 -24.62 -13.03 -17.67
CA ASN A 14 -25.73 -13.65 -18.38
C ASN A 14 -27.07 -12.89 -18.20
N VAL A 15 -27.00 -11.56 -18.22
CA VAL A 15 -28.14 -10.65 -18.08
C VAL A 15 -28.49 -10.08 -19.43
N ASP A 16 -29.75 -10.29 -19.87
CA ASP A 16 -30.27 -9.78 -21.13
C ASP A 16 -30.99 -8.41 -20.98
N VAL A 17 -31.47 -7.88 -22.10
CA VAL A 17 -32.19 -6.60 -22.13
C VAL A 17 -33.50 -6.67 -21.34
N ASP A 18 -34.18 -7.81 -21.36
CA ASP A 18 -35.46 -7.99 -20.69
C ASP A 18 -35.31 -7.95 -19.16
N ALA A 19 -34.28 -8.58 -18.63
CA ALA A 19 -33.94 -8.50 -17.21
C ALA A 19 -33.64 -7.05 -16.75
N ILE A 20 -32.97 -6.25 -17.61
CA ILE A 20 -32.75 -4.82 -17.33
C ILE A 20 -34.05 -4.03 -17.36
N VAL A 21 -34.93 -4.30 -18.32
CA VAL A 21 -36.25 -3.68 -18.41
C VAL A 21 -37.06 -3.95 -17.15
N GLU A 22 -37.07 -5.19 -16.67
CA GLU A 22 -37.75 -5.59 -15.44
C GLU A 22 -37.19 -4.86 -14.22
N ALA A 23 -35.86 -4.82 -14.07
CA ALA A 23 -35.18 -4.20 -12.92
C ALA A 23 -35.30 -2.66 -12.91
N THR A 24 -35.42 -2.03 -14.08
CA THR A 24 -35.39 -0.56 -14.19
C THR A 24 -36.75 0.05 -14.56
N HIS A 25 -37.72 -0.75 -14.94
CA HIS A 25 -39.08 -0.35 -15.41
C HIS A 25 -39.03 0.67 -16.55
N VAL A 26 -38.10 0.49 -17.50
CA VAL A 26 -37.97 1.34 -18.69
C VAL A 26 -38.29 0.57 -19.97
N ASP A 27 -38.59 1.29 -21.04
CA ASP A 27 -38.82 0.71 -22.37
C ASP A 27 -37.51 0.06 -22.93
N PRO A 28 -37.58 -1.10 -23.61
CA PRO A 28 -36.43 -1.77 -24.22
C PRO A 28 -35.57 -0.87 -25.10
N ARG A 29 -36.17 0.04 -25.87
CA ARG A 29 -35.43 1.03 -26.68
C ARG A 29 -34.60 1.99 -25.85
N THR A 30 -34.97 2.22 -24.59
CA THR A 30 -34.16 3.01 -23.65
C THR A 30 -32.90 2.27 -23.24
N VAL A 31 -33.00 0.96 -22.96
CA VAL A 31 -31.86 0.10 -22.66
C VAL A 31 -30.91 0.03 -23.87
N GLU A 32 -31.45 -0.14 -25.10
CA GLU A 32 -30.62 -0.11 -26.30
C GLU A 32 -29.82 1.20 -26.47
N ARG A 33 -30.43 2.35 -26.12
CA ARG A 33 -29.74 3.64 -26.14
C ARG A 33 -28.60 3.69 -25.13
N TRP A 34 -28.76 3.04 -23.97
CA TRP A 34 -27.70 2.94 -22.97
C TRP A 34 -26.52 2.07 -23.47
N LEU A 35 -26.83 0.96 -24.15
CA LEU A 35 -25.80 0.13 -24.82
C LEU A 35 -25.08 0.89 -25.94
N LYS A 36 -25.76 1.80 -26.62
CA LYS A 36 -25.19 2.69 -27.64
C LYS A 36 -24.43 3.89 -27.05
N GLY A 37 -24.32 3.97 -25.71
CA GLY A 37 -23.47 4.95 -25.00
C GLY A 37 -24.21 6.13 -24.40
N ARG A 38 -25.58 6.17 -24.45
CA ARG A 38 -26.32 7.16 -23.68
C ARG A 38 -26.26 6.79 -22.19
N VAL A 39 -25.97 7.78 -21.35
CA VAL A 39 -25.87 7.58 -19.90
C VAL A 39 -27.27 7.57 -19.27
N PRO A 40 -27.61 6.55 -18.45
CA PRO A 40 -28.85 6.49 -17.71
C PRO A 40 -28.97 7.57 -16.63
N HIS A 41 -30.18 7.94 -16.24
CA HIS A 41 -30.41 8.74 -15.05
C HIS A 41 -29.87 8.03 -13.79
N PRO A 42 -29.36 8.74 -12.75
CA PRO A 42 -28.73 8.13 -11.57
C PRO A 42 -29.50 6.97 -10.90
N ARG A 43 -30.84 7.08 -10.82
CA ARG A 43 -31.68 6.00 -10.28
C ARG A 43 -31.55 4.67 -11.05
N HIS A 44 -31.48 4.75 -12.38
CA HIS A 44 -31.38 3.57 -13.25
C HIS A 44 -29.93 3.03 -13.26
N ARG A 45 -28.93 3.91 -13.14
CA ARG A 45 -27.53 3.49 -12.98
C ARG A 45 -27.34 2.64 -11.74
N ARG A 46 -27.94 3.04 -10.60
CA ARG A 46 -27.88 2.27 -9.34
C ARG A 46 -28.56 0.91 -9.48
N ALA A 47 -29.75 0.87 -10.11
CA ALA A 47 -30.46 -0.37 -10.35
C ALA A 47 -29.63 -1.34 -11.22
N LEU A 48 -29.04 -0.84 -12.32
CA LEU A 48 -28.15 -1.62 -13.18
C LEU A 48 -26.88 -2.07 -12.46
N ALA A 49 -26.23 -1.21 -11.69
CA ALA A 49 -25.04 -1.55 -10.93
C ALA A 49 -25.34 -2.67 -9.91
N SER A 50 -26.48 -2.59 -9.23
CA SER A 50 -26.95 -3.63 -8.32
C SER A 50 -27.27 -4.95 -9.04
N LEU A 51 -28.00 -4.90 -10.16
CA LEU A 51 -28.37 -6.07 -10.95
C LEU A 51 -27.15 -6.82 -11.48
N LEU A 52 -26.13 -6.06 -11.93
CA LEU A 52 -24.91 -6.59 -12.55
C LEU A 52 -23.80 -6.85 -11.52
N ASN A 53 -24.05 -6.60 -10.23
CA ASN A 53 -23.07 -6.66 -9.14
C ASN A 53 -21.78 -5.89 -9.46
N GLU A 54 -21.92 -4.71 -10.08
CA GLU A 54 -20.82 -3.85 -10.51
C GLU A 54 -20.99 -2.42 -10.00
N HIS A 55 -19.89 -1.66 -9.96
CA HIS A 55 -19.93 -0.25 -9.57
C HIS A 55 -20.39 0.66 -10.71
N GLU A 56 -21.28 1.65 -10.42
CA GLU A 56 -21.70 2.68 -11.39
C GLU A 56 -20.52 3.32 -12.12
N ASN A 57 -19.43 3.61 -11.38
CA ASN A 57 -18.23 4.24 -11.92
C ASN A 57 -17.46 3.35 -12.91
N PHE A 58 -17.62 2.04 -12.83
CA PHE A 58 -17.05 1.11 -13.79
C PHE A 58 -17.84 1.13 -15.09
N LEU A 59 -19.16 1.13 -14.98
CA LEU A 59 -20.07 1.11 -16.13
C LEU A 59 -20.12 2.46 -16.88
N TRP A 60 -20.01 3.59 -16.15
CA TRP A 60 -20.07 4.97 -16.70
C TRP A 60 -18.97 5.87 -16.13
N PRO A 61 -17.70 5.69 -16.51
CA PRO A 61 -16.58 6.42 -15.90
C PRO A 61 -16.55 7.92 -16.20
N ASN A 62 -17.19 8.39 -17.27
CA ASN A 62 -17.07 9.76 -17.77
C ASN A 62 -18.24 10.68 -17.41
N ASP A 63 -19.24 10.22 -16.66
CA ASP A 63 -20.48 10.96 -16.46
C ASP A 63 -20.75 11.39 -15.01
N MET A 64 -19.73 11.76 -14.29
CA MET A 64 -19.88 12.44 -13.02
C MET A 64 -19.89 13.96 -13.25
N SER A 65 -21.10 14.56 -13.29
CA SER A 65 -21.26 16.01 -13.13
C SER A 65 -20.42 16.50 -11.92
N GLU A 66 -19.80 17.66 -12.02
CA GLU A 66 -18.76 18.24 -11.14
C GLU A 66 -19.03 18.26 -9.63
N ALA A 67 -20.20 17.85 -9.16
CA ALA A 67 -20.62 17.97 -7.75
C ALA A 67 -20.12 16.87 -6.82
N LYS A 68 -19.58 15.76 -7.29
CA LYS A 68 -18.88 14.74 -6.49
C LYS A 68 -17.89 14.00 -7.41
N LYS A 69 -16.75 14.59 -7.69
CA LYS A 69 -15.56 13.81 -8.00
C LYS A 69 -15.17 13.05 -6.72
N VAL A 70 -15.85 11.92 -6.43
CA VAL A 70 -15.14 10.81 -5.84
C VAL A 70 -13.99 10.57 -6.82
N PRO A 71 -12.73 10.77 -6.44
CA PRO A 71 -11.65 10.55 -7.37
C PRO A 71 -11.89 9.17 -7.95
N ALA A 72 -11.92 9.07 -9.29
CA ALA A 72 -11.79 7.80 -9.97
C ALA A 72 -10.77 7.02 -9.16
N LYS A 73 -11.03 5.74 -8.77
CA LYS A 73 -10.05 4.90 -8.07
C LYS A 73 -8.73 5.32 -8.65
N THR A 74 -7.95 6.10 -7.88
CA THR A 74 -6.69 6.60 -8.40
C THR A 74 -6.01 5.32 -8.76
N GLY A 75 -5.69 5.08 -10.02
CA GLY A 75 -5.13 3.80 -10.47
C GLY A 75 -3.79 3.48 -9.79
N GLU A 76 -3.45 4.25 -8.76
CA GLU A 76 -2.34 4.07 -7.84
C GLU A 76 -2.52 2.89 -6.89
N ILE A 77 -3.75 2.48 -6.54
CA ILE A 77 -3.96 1.24 -5.76
C ILE A 77 -3.93 0.07 -6.74
N VAL A 78 -2.85 -0.70 -6.69
CA VAL A 78 -2.64 -1.90 -7.51
C VAL A 78 -3.39 -3.09 -6.91
N ALA A 79 -3.29 -3.25 -5.58
CA ALA A 79 -3.96 -4.29 -4.82
C ALA A 79 -4.14 -3.84 -3.36
N ASP A 80 -5.09 -4.44 -2.68
CA ASP A 80 -5.27 -4.38 -1.25
C ASP A 80 -5.30 -5.81 -0.68
N TYR A 81 -4.75 -5.97 0.52
CA TYR A 81 -4.70 -7.24 1.24
C TYR A 81 -5.34 -7.03 2.61
N ALA A 82 -6.20 -7.96 3.02
CA ALA A 82 -6.84 -7.89 4.33
C ALA A 82 -5.83 -7.97 5.47
N GLN A 83 -4.72 -8.68 5.25
CA GLN A 83 -3.61 -8.78 6.19
C GLN A 83 -2.28 -8.67 5.43
N ARG A 84 -1.27 -8.06 6.05
CA ARG A 84 0.09 -8.02 5.49
C ARG A 84 0.65 -9.43 5.25
N ALA A 85 0.26 -10.39 6.08
CA ALA A 85 0.68 -11.78 5.93
C ALA A 85 0.14 -12.46 4.65
N ASP A 86 -0.93 -11.92 4.05
CA ASP A 86 -1.52 -12.46 2.81
C ASP A 86 -0.74 -12.04 1.55
N VAL A 87 0.19 -11.09 1.68
CA VAL A 87 1.01 -10.67 0.55
C VAL A 87 1.96 -11.80 0.15
N PRO A 88 1.92 -12.26 -1.12
CA PRO A 88 2.78 -13.36 -1.57
C PRO A 88 4.27 -13.05 -1.34
N THR A 89 5.00 -14.00 -0.74
CA THR A 89 6.44 -13.84 -0.45
C THR A 89 7.27 -13.51 -1.69
N ASN A 90 6.92 -14.11 -2.84
CA ASN A 90 7.57 -13.82 -4.11
C ASN A 90 7.31 -12.38 -4.61
N LEU A 91 6.20 -11.75 -4.21
CA LEU A 91 5.93 -10.35 -4.54
C LEU A 91 6.88 -9.43 -3.75
N TRP A 92 7.08 -9.66 -2.45
CA TRP A 92 8.07 -8.95 -1.64
C TRP A 92 9.48 -9.06 -2.25
N TRP A 93 9.92 -10.28 -2.53
CA TRP A 93 11.24 -10.51 -3.13
C TRP A 93 11.40 -9.82 -4.49
N ARG A 94 10.36 -9.86 -5.32
CA ARG A 94 10.33 -9.17 -6.61
C ARG A 94 10.47 -7.65 -6.46
N MET A 95 9.85 -7.04 -5.44
CA MET A 95 9.97 -5.61 -5.17
C MET A 95 11.41 -5.24 -4.81
N PHE A 96 12.02 -5.96 -3.90
CA PHE A 96 13.43 -5.78 -3.55
C PHE A 96 14.33 -5.97 -4.77
N SER A 97 14.22 -7.10 -5.47
CA SER A 97 15.12 -7.46 -6.56
C SER A 97 15.02 -6.55 -7.78
N ARG A 98 13.85 -5.97 -8.08
CA ARG A 98 13.64 -5.08 -9.22
C ARG A 98 13.99 -3.61 -8.96
N SER A 99 14.07 -3.18 -7.70
CA SER A 99 14.41 -1.80 -7.35
C SER A 99 15.79 -1.43 -7.86
N ARG A 100 15.92 -0.22 -8.42
CA ARG A 100 17.16 0.26 -9.02
C ARG A 100 17.61 1.62 -8.50
N ARG A 101 16.69 2.43 -7.96
CA ARG A 101 16.98 3.82 -7.54
C ARG A 101 16.82 4.01 -6.05
N ASN A 102 15.71 3.53 -5.47
CA ASN A 102 15.39 3.80 -4.08
C ASN A 102 14.72 2.59 -3.42
N ILE A 103 15.18 2.24 -2.23
CA ILE A 103 14.48 1.38 -1.29
C ILE A 103 14.36 2.16 0.02
N ASP A 104 13.12 2.48 0.42
CA ASP A 104 12.85 3.18 1.68
C ASP A 104 11.98 2.28 2.56
N LEU A 105 12.47 1.95 3.76
CA LEU A 105 11.80 1.08 4.72
C LEU A 105 11.54 1.86 6.02
N LEU A 106 10.29 1.91 6.48
CA LEU A 106 9.88 2.56 7.72
C LEU A 106 8.96 1.62 8.50
N GLY A 107 9.28 1.36 9.75
CA GLY A 107 8.46 0.56 10.65
C GLY A 107 9.05 0.45 12.04
N TYR A 108 8.31 -0.13 12.99
CA TYR A 108 8.84 -0.33 14.34
C TYR A 108 10.01 -1.31 14.33
N ALA A 109 9.80 -2.57 14.00
CA ALA A 109 10.85 -3.60 14.04
C ALA A 109 11.17 -4.20 12.65
N MET A 110 10.16 -4.51 11.85
CA MET A 110 10.30 -5.12 10.50
C MET A 110 11.07 -6.46 10.48
N VAL A 111 11.13 -7.18 11.61
CA VAL A 111 11.90 -8.43 11.77
C VAL A 111 11.48 -9.51 10.76
N PHE A 112 10.23 -9.49 10.29
CA PHE A 112 9.74 -10.42 9.28
C PHE A 112 10.52 -10.38 7.96
N LEU A 113 11.15 -9.24 7.63
CA LEU A 113 11.90 -9.10 6.39
C LEU A 113 13.15 -10.01 6.37
N PRO A 114 14.08 -9.91 7.33
CA PRO A 114 15.23 -10.83 7.35
C PRO A 114 14.85 -12.28 7.69
N GLU A 115 13.73 -12.51 8.41
CA GLU A 115 13.25 -13.87 8.68
C GLU A 115 12.70 -14.56 7.41
N LEU A 116 11.96 -13.84 6.56
CA LEU A 116 11.46 -14.38 5.28
C LEU A 116 12.55 -14.44 4.21
N PHE A 117 13.54 -13.54 4.29
CA PHE A 117 14.58 -13.37 3.27
C PHE A 117 15.97 -13.32 3.94
N PRO A 118 16.57 -14.48 4.27
CA PRO A 118 17.90 -14.52 4.91
C PRO A 118 18.99 -13.80 4.10
N ASP A 119 18.86 -13.79 2.76
CA ASP A 119 19.82 -13.16 1.85
C ASP A 119 19.53 -11.65 1.61
N LEU A 120 18.57 -11.06 2.33
CA LEU A 120 18.17 -9.68 2.10
C LEU A 120 19.33 -8.69 2.30
N ALA A 121 20.13 -8.87 3.35
CA ALA A 121 21.27 -8.00 3.60
C ALA A 121 22.29 -8.03 2.44
N THR A 122 22.56 -9.21 1.90
CA THR A 122 23.43 -9.38 0.72
C THR A 122 22.86 -8.67 -0.49
N LEU A 123 21.58 -8.87 -0.77
CA LEU A 123 20.89 -8.20 -1.88
C LEU A 123 20.92 -6.67 -1.73
N LEU A 124 20.67 -6.12 -0.53
CA LEU A 124 20.70 -4.68 -0.27
C LEU A 124 22.12 -4.11 -0.52
N ARG A 125 23.15 -4.81 -0.07
CA ARG A 125 24.55 -4.42 -0.34
C ARG A 125 24.86 -4.39 -1.85
N GLU A 126 24.50 -5.43 -2.58
CA GLU A 126 24.69 -5.48 -4.04
C GLU A 126 23.97 -4.31 -4.74
N LYS A 127 22.76 -4.01 -4.32
CA LYS A 127 21.99 -2.88 -4.87
C LYS A 127 22.61 -1.52 -4.56
N SER A 128 23.12 -1.32 -3.37
CA SER A 128 23.79 -0.07 -3.01
C SER A 128 25.07 0.14 -3.84
N MET A 129 25.82 -0.94 -4.09
CA MET A 129 26.99 -0.93 -5.00
C MET A 129 26.58 -0.61 -6.44
N ALA A 130 25.36 -0.96 -6.85
CA ALA A 130 24.75 -0.58 -8.14
C ALA A 130 24.01 0.77 -8.09
N THR A 131 24.37 1.65 -7.15
CA THR A 131 23.85 3.03 -6.98
C THR A 131 22.38 3.16 -6.54
N CYS A 132 21.75 2.09 -6.04
CA CYS A 132 20.45 2.17 -5.41
C CYS A 132 20.60 2.80 -4.01
N ARG A 133 19.91 3.91 -3.75
CA ARG A 133 19.86 4.51 -2.41
C ARG A 133 18.95 3.69 -1.50
N ILE A 134 19.43 3.34 -0.30
CA ILE A 134 18.68 2.53 0.65
C ILE A 134 18.60 3.26 1.98
N ARG A 135 17.36 3.49 2.45
CA ARG A 135 17.07 4.13 3.74
C ARG A 135 16.21 3.19 4.59
N ILE A 136 16.65 2.87 5.79
CA ILE A 136 15.96 2.00 6.73
C ILE A 136 15.75 2.77 8.04
N ALA A 137 14.51 3.05 8.38
CA ALA A 137 14.12 3.69 9.64
C ALA A 137 13.43 2.66 10.55
N LEU A 138 14.11 2.25 11.60
CA LEU A 138 13.62 1.39 12.68
C LEU A 138 13.27 2.25 13.90
N ALA A 139 12.35 1.80 14.75
CA ALA A 139 12.13 2.49 16.00
C ALA A 139 13.35 2.37 16.93
N ASP A 140 13.65 3.41 17.74
CA ASP A 140 14.61 3.26 18.85
C ASP A 140 14.02 2.27 19.86
N PRO A 141 14.68 1.11 20.12
CA PRO A 141 14.15 0.09 21.03
C PRO A 141 13.96 0.58 22.47
N ASN A 142 14.54 1.74 22.81
CA ASN A 142 14.47 2.31 24.17
C ASN A 142 13.50 3.51 24.23
N CYS A 143 12.78 3.84 23.16
CA CYS A 143 11.84 4.96 23.18
C CYS A 143 10.47 4.55 23.73
N LYS A 144 9.79 5.53 24.33
CA LYS A 144 8.48 5.35 24.94
C LYS A 144 7.44 4.81 23.93
N ASN A 145 7.49 5.25 22.68
CA ASN A 145 6.54 4.82 21.66
C ASN A 145 6.66 3.33 21.32
N VAL A 146 7.82 2.72 21.47
CA VAL A 146 8.01 1.26 21.33
C VAL A 146 7.35 0.53 22.50
N GLU A 147 7.53 1.02 23.72
CA GLU A 147 6.91 0.44 24.92
C GLU A 147 5.37 0.54 24.85
N GLU A 148 4.83 1.71 24.44
CA GLU A 148 3.40 1.91 24.28
C GLU A 148 2.82 1.01 23.19
N ARG A 149 3.50 0.88 22.04
CA ARG A 149 3.09 0.01 20.95
C ARG A 149 3.14 -1.47 21.34
N ASP A 150 4.15 -1.88 22.10
CA ASP A 150 4.26 -3.25 22.64
C ASP A 150 3.06 -3.60 23.54
N LYS A 151 2.68 -2.67 24.44
CA LYS A 151 1.50 -2.83 25.30
C LYS A 151 0.21 -2.87 24.50
N GLU A 152 0.07 -2.00 23.52
CA GLU A 152 -1.11 -1.92 22.65
C GLU A 152 -1.33 -3.22 21.87
N GLU A 153 -0.25 -3.78 21.28
CA GLU A 153 -0.30 -5.06 20.56
C GLU A 153 -0.27 -6.28 21.50
N GLN A 154 -0.18 -6.10 22.82
CA GLN A 154 -0.12 -7.16 23.85
C GLN A 154 1.06 -8.13 23.60
N LEU A 155 2.22 -7.61 23.23
CA LEU A 155 3.38 -8.41 22.85
C LEU A 155 4.21 -8.90 24.05
N GLY A 156 3.96 -8.39 25.26
CA GLY A 156 4.65 -8.85 26.46
C GLY A 156 6.08 -8.36 26.62
N GLY A 157 6.45 -7.21 26.04
CA GLY A 157 7.77 -6.62 26.18
C GLY A 157 8.78 -7.02 25.10
N ILE A 158 8.37 -7.74 24.05
CA ILE A 158 9.29 -8.28 23.04
C ILE A 158 9.56 -7.34 21.85
N LEU A 159 8.81 -6.25 21.69
CA LEU A 159 9.00 -5.37 20.54
C LEU A 159 10.39 -4.72 20.48
N PRO A 160 11.00 -4.25 21.60
CA PRO A 160 12.38 -3.79 21.62
C PRO A 160 13.37 -4.84 21.11
N ASP A 161 13.21 -6.11 21.52
CA ASP A 161 14.11 -7.18 21.12
C ASP A 161 13.95 -7.55 19.63
N ARG A 162 12.73 -7.43 19.09
CA ARG A 162 12.51 -7.57 17.64
C ARG A 162 13.24 -6.49 16.83
N VAL A 163 13.34 -5.26 17.34
CA VAL A 163 14.13 -4.20 16.71
C VAL A 163 15.62 -4.58 16.73
N ARG A 164 16.14 -5.03 17.89
CA ARG A 164 17.54 -5.46 18.04
C ARG A 164 17.85 -6.64 17.13
N THR A 165 16.92 -7.61 17.01
CA THR A 165 17.05 -8.75 16.10
C THR A 165 17.18 -8.31 14.65
N THR A 166 16.33 -7.36 14.20
CA THR A 166 16.44 -6.81 12.84
C THR A 166 17.80 -6.17 12.60
N LEU A 167 18.29 -5.37 13.54
CA LEU A 167 19.62 -4.76 13.45
C LEU A 167 20.74 -5.80 13.43
N TYR A 168 20.63 -6.87 14.20
CA TYR A 168 21.59 -7.98 14.17
C TYR A 168 21.66 -8.61 12.77
N HIS A 169 20.53 -8.82 12.10
CA HIS A 169 20.50 -9.30 10.72
C HIS A 169 21.10 -8.31 9.72
N PHE A 170 20.98 -7.01 9.98
CA PHE A 170 21.49 -5.94 9.10
C PHE A 170 22.89 -5.44 9.50
N ARG A 171 23.56 -6.04 10.51
CA ARG A 171 24.87 -5.57 11.01
C ARG A 171 25.93 -5.44 9.92
N ASP A 172 25.91 -6.33 8.93
CA ASP A 172 26.92 -6.37 7.87
C ASP A 172 26.71 -5.29 6.78
N ILE A 173 25.59 -4.55 6.85
CA ILE A 173 25.28 -3.47 5.92
C ILE A 173 25.19 -2.08 6.58
N LEU A 174 25.36 -1.98 7.89
CA LEU A 174 25.24 -0.70 8.62
C LEU A 174 26.24 0.37 8.12
N ASN A 175 27.42 -0.05 7.69
CA ASN A 175 28.49 0.83 7.21
C ASN A 175 28.68 0.77 5.69
N CYS A 176 27.74 0.18 4.94
CA CYS A 176 27.85 0.10 3.49
C CYS A 176 27.52 1.45 2.84
N PRO A 177 28.36 1.96 1.92
CA PRO A 177 28.03 3.17 1.16
C PRO A 177 26.68 3.04 0.45
N GLY A 178 25.85 4.10 0.53
CA GLY A 178 24.52 4.11 -0.09
C GLY A 178 23.42 3.42 0.73
N ILE A 179 23.76 2.88 1.93
CA ILE A 179 22.81 2.35 2.90
C ILE A 179 22.83 3.21 4.15
N GLU A 180 21.69 3.74 4.54
CA GLU A 180 21.50 4.53 5.75
C GLU A 180 20.51 3.80 6.66
N VAL A 181 20.93 3.41 7.87
CA VAL A 181 20.10 2.76 8.88
C VAL A 181 19.97 3.68 10.08
N HIS A 182 18.77 4.13 10.35
CA HIS A 182 18.48 5.14 11.36
C HIS A 182 17.44 4.63 12.37
N TYR A 183 17.47 5.25 13.56
CA TYR A 183 16.41 5.15 14.54
C TYR A 183 15.43 6.33 14.44
N HIS A 184 14.14 6.06 14.60
CA HIS A 184 13.11 7.06 14.87
C HIS A 184 12.49 6.85 16.25
N THR A 185 11.97 7.93 16.81
CA THR A 185 11.17 7.93 18.05
C THR A 185 9.74 8.36 17.80
N THR A 186 9.33 8.42 16.53
CA THR A 186 8.01 8.87 16.10
C THR A 186 6.94 7.82 16.40
N LEU A 187 5.76 8.25 16.87
CA LEU A 187 4.57 7.42 16.86
C LEU A 187 4.15 7.18 15.41
N LEU A 188 4.29 5.96 14.93
CA LEU A 188 3.93 5.62 13.55
C LEU A 188 2.45 5.29 13.42
N TYR A 189 1.81 5.84 12.39
CA TYR A 189 0.46 5.48 11.97
C TYR A 189 0.43 4.41 10.87
N ASN A 190 1.58 4.14 10.26
CA ASN A 190 1.75 3.13 9.23
C ASN A 190 3.20 2.71 9.10
N SER A 191 3.42 1.50 8.58
CA SER A 191 4.72 1.10 8.02
C SER A 191 4.72 1.34 6.52
N ILE A 192 5.88 1.74 5.97
CA ILE A 192 6.09 2.02 4.55
C ILE A 192 7.26 1.20 4.03
N PHE A 193 7.05 0.57 2.88
CA PHE A 193 8.06 -0.19 2.15
C PHE A 193 8.02 0.28 0.70
N ARG A 194 8.89 1.23 0.34
CA ARG A 194 8.94 1.82 -0.98
C ARG A 194 10.04 1.19 -1.83
N PHE A 195 9.72 0.94 -3.07
CA PHE A 195 10.55 0.30 -4.10
C PHE A 195 10.41 1.10 -5.39
N ASP A 196 11.29 2.07 -5.61
CA ASP A 196 11.21 3.02 -6.74
C ASP A 196 9.84 3.72 -6.83
N ASN A 197 9.01 3.29 -7.78
CA ASN A 197 7.66 3.80 -8.03
C ASN A 197 6.56 2.88 -7.51
N GLU A 198 6.88 1.85 -6.74
CA GLU A 198 5.92 0.98 -6.06
C GLU A 198 6.10 1.08 -4.54
N MET A 199 5.03 0.84 -3.79
CA MET A 199 5.05 0.98 -2.34
C MET A 199 4.05 0.05 -1.70
N PHE A 200 4.44 -0.58 -0.59
CA PHE A 200 3.53 -1.21 0.34
C PHE A 200 3.33 -0.31 1.56
N VAL A 201 2.09 -0.11 1.95
CA VAL A 201 1.71 0.67 3.13
C VAL A 201 0.84 -0.19 4.02
N THR A 202 1.24 -0.35 5.27
CA THR A 202 0.48 -1.08 6.30
C THR A 202 0.03 -0.08 7.36
N PRO A 203 -1.26 0.34 7.39
CA PRO A 203 -1.80 1.15 8.47
C PRO A 203 -1.71 0.42 9.81
N HIS A 204 -1.37 1.13 10.88
CA HIS A 204 -1.38 0.58 12.22
C HIS A 204 -2.77 0.76 12.83
N LEU A 205 -3.48 -0.34 13.02
CA LEU A 205 -4.77 -0.36 13.69
C LEU A 205 -4.56 -0.65 15.18
N TYR A 206 -5.37 -0.01 16.02
CA TYR A 206 -5.27 -0.15 17.47
C TYR A 206 -5.43 -1.61 17.91
N GLY A 207 -4.52 -2.10 18.75
CA GLY A 207 -4.52 -3.46 19.30
C GLY A 207 -4.26 -4.56 18.26
N LEU A 208 -3.98 -4.22 16.99
CA LEU A 208 -3.78 -5.21 15.95
C LEU A 208 -2.30 -5.39 15.63
N HIS A 209 -1.82 -6.64 15.74
CA HIS A 209 -0.44 -6.98 15.37
C HIS A 209 -0.16 -6.68 13.89
N GLY A 210 1.03 -6.14 13.59
CA GLY A 210 1.38 -5.68 12.25
C GLY A 210 1.27 -6.74 11.13
N SER A 211 1.37 -8.05 11.44
CA SER A 211 1.14 -9.12 10.43
C SER A 211 -0.33 -9.26 10.02
N LYS A 212 -1.25 -8.91 10.93
CA LYS A 212 -2.72 -8.98 10.73
C LYS A 212 -3.29 -7.64 10.23
N ALA A 213 -2.51 -6.57 10.23
CA ALA A 213 -2.93 -5.27 9.73
C ALA A 213 -3.06 -5.30 8.20
N PRO A 214 -4.01 -4.54 7.62
CA PRO A 214 -4.18 -4.48 6.17
C PRO A 214 -2.94 -3.92 5.47
N LEU A 215 -2.81 -4.21 4.18
CA LEU A 215 -1.74 -3.68 3.36
C LEU A 215 -2.29 -3.16 2.03
N LEU A 216 -1.86 -1.95 1.66
CA LEU A 216 -2.11 -1.37 0.34
C LEU A 216 -0.85 -1.49 -0.51
N HIS A 217 -0.98 -2.04 -1.73
CA HIS A 217 0.05 -1.99 -2.76
C HIS A 217 -0.24 -0.80 -3.67
N LEU A 218 0.64 0.17 -3.67
CA LEU A 218 0.52 1.42 -4.41
C LEU A 218 1.54 1.48 -5.55
N ARG A 219 1.15 2.11 -6.66
CA ARG A 219 2.03 2.47 -7.77
C ARG A 219 1.91 3.95 -8.08
N ARG A 220 3.04 4.62 -8.24
CA ARG A 220 3.10 6.03 -8.61
C ARG A 220 2.62 6.22 -10.04
N LEU A 221 1.61 7.07 -10.24
CA LEU A 221 1.12 7.47 -11.55
C LEU A 221 1.44 8.93 -11.89
N GLY A 222 1.71 9.75 -10.88
CA GLY A 222 1.98 11.16 -11.07
C GLY A 222 2.68 11.82 -9.87
N PRO A 223 2.91 13.13 -9.95
CA PRO A 223 3.54 13.88 -8.87
C PRO A 223 2.61 14.13 -7.67
N GLN A 224 1.30 13.97 -7.86
CA GLN A 224 0.28 14.15 -6.84
C GLN A 224 -0.60 12.89 -6.78
N GLY A 225 -0.88 12.41 -5.57
CA GLY A 225 -1.68 11.20 -5.39
C GLY A 225 -1.42 10.56 -4.02
N ILE A 226 -1.98 9.38 -3.82
CA ILE A 226 -1.82 8.63 -2.56
C ILE A 226 -0.36 8.23 -2.37
N PHE A 227 0.30 7.73 -3.42
CA PHE A 227 1.72 7.39 -3.38
C PHE A 227 2.58 8.58 -2.94
N ALA A 228 2.36 9.77 -3.52
CA ALA A 228 3.12 10.96 -3.19
C ALA A 228 2.91 11.40 -1.73
N LYS A 229 1.71 11.23 -1.18
CA LYS A 229 1.40 11.53 0.23
C LYS A 229 2.20 10.63 1.18
N TYR A 230 2.22 9.32 0.93
CA TYR A 230 3.00 8.39 1.74
C TYR A 230 4.51 8.55 1.56
N ALA A 231 4.99 8.88 0.36
CA ALA A 231 6.40 9.20 0.13
C ALA A 231 6.82 10.44 0.94
N ALA A 232 6.01 11.52 0.91
CA ALA A 232 6.26 12.72 1.70
C ALA A 232 6.18 12.43 3.22
N HIS A 233 5.28 11.55 3.67
CA HIS A 233 5.23 11.12 5.07
C HIS A 233 6.52 10.38 5.48
N PHE A 234 7.01 9.46 4.64
CA PHE A 234 8.31 8.82 4.89
C PHE A 234 9.42 9.86 5.04
N ASP A 235 9.52 10.82 4.11
CA ASP A 235 10.56 11.85 4.12
C ASP A 235 10.44 12.76 5.36
N ALA A 236 9.24 13.07 5.81
CA ALA A 236 9.02 13.84 7.05
C ALA A 236 9.49 13.09 8.30
N VAL A 237 9.19 11.79 8.41
CA VAL A 237 9.71 10.96 9.51
C VAL A 237 11.22 10.82 9.40
N TRP A 238 11.75 10.55 8.21
CA TRP A 238 13.19 10.42 7.96
C TRP A 238 13.99 11.65 8.43
N ALA A 239 13.47 12.84 8.21
CA ALA A 239 14.10 14.08 8.65
C ALA A 239 14.27 14.20 10.17
N THR A 240 13.54 13.39 10.95
CA THR A 240 13.64 13.36 12.43
C THR A 240 14.49 12.21 12.96
N THR A 241 15.02 11.35 12.08
CA THR A 241 15.76 10.15 12.46
C THR A 241 17.22 10.45 12.80
N VAL A 242 17.85 9.56 13.56
CA VAL A 242 19.28 9.62 13.90
C VAL A 242 19.97 8.33 13.48
N PRO A 243 21.21 8.38 12.95
CA PRO A 243 21.97 7.18 12.60
C PRO A 243 22.09 6.22 13.80
N VAL A 244 21.95 4.92 13.54
CA VAL A 244 22.06 3.87 14.58
C VAL A 244 23.39 3.96 15.34
N GLU A 245 24.51 4.23 14.67
CA GLU A 245 25.84 4.36 15.27
C GLU A 245 25.97 5.54 16.25
N GLN A 246 25.27 6.65 16.00
CA GLN A 246 25.30 7.81 16.89
C GLN A 246 24.49 7.59 18.17
N SER A 247 23.42 6.80 18.11
CA SER A 247 22.57 6.54 19.27
C SER A 247 23.25 5.67 20.33
N VAL A 248 24.22 4.85 19.94
CA VAL A 248 25.02 4.02 20.86
C VAL A 248 26.04 4.87 21.62
N ARG A 249 26.59 5.93 21.01
CA ARG A 249 27.59 6.81 21.65
C ARG A 249 27.01 7.79 22.68
N VAL A 250 25.72 8.13 22.59
CA VAL A 250 25.07 9.08 23.52
C VAL A 250 24.70 8.42 24.87
N LYS A 251 24.74 7.08 24.97
CA LYS A 251 24.34 6.33 26.18
C LYS A 251 25.53 5.72 26.96
N MET A 252 26.77 6.08 26.59
CA MET A 252 27.96 5.86 27.39
C MET A 252 28.36 7.11 28.18
#